data_a92a6f00e078b39540c7ae6970498838
#
_entry.id   a92a6f00e078b39540c7ae6970498838
#
_cell.length_a   1.000
_cell.length_b   1.000
_cell.length_c   1.000
_cell.angle_alpha   90.00
_cell.angle_beta   90.00
_cell.angle_gamma   90.00
#
_symmetry.space_group_name_H-M   'P 1'
#
loop_
_entity.id
_entity.type
_entity.pdbx_description
1 polymer ?
#
loop_
_entity_poly.entity_id
_entity_poly.type
_entity_poly.pdbx_seq_one_letter_code
_entity_poly.pdbx_strand_id
1 'polypeptide(L)'
;MNSSSTQMYQWMKDLFPLCRSITGEGVRGTLKYFRKILPDLVIHEVPSGTKAFDWVVPDEWTIRDAYIEDESGKKIVDFQKNNLHLMGYSEPVDEWMNLDQLNEFLYSLPEQPSAVPYITSYYKKRWGFCLSYEQHLNLKKGNYHVVIDSEIKTGVMNYGEIIIPGKSSKEVFLSTYVCHPSMANNELSGPVVTTAIVKWLSSLKDLEYTYRIIYIPETIGSILYLSKHFEHLKKNVIAGFNITCIGDERCYSYLPSRDGDTLSDKVSLHVLKHTDANFLRYKWTDRGSDERQYCAPGIDLPIATIMRSKYGEYPEYHSSLDNLNLVTEKGLEGGFKAIKRAISVIEENKFYKSMMLCEPQLGKRGLYPTLSTKNTRKQVETMMNMLTYCDGTINLLEIAELIDKPFWELVPIINKLKKFELVSECNSISK
;
A
#
# COMPACT_ATOMS: atom_id res chain seq x y z
N MET A 1 -13.89 17.16 15.38
CA MET A 1 -13.68 15.97 14.55
C MET A 1 -12.17 15.70 14.54
N ASN A 2 -11.76 14.48 14.89
CA ASN A 2 -10.35 14.12 14.81
C ASN A 2 -9.87 14.25 13.35
N SER A 3 -8.61 14.68 13.15
CA SER A 3 -8.03 14.73 11.81
C SER A 3 -7.99 13.32 11.18
N SER A 4 -7.96 13.22 9.85
CA SER A 4 -7.85 11.94 9.16
C SER A 4 -6.61 11.13 9.61
N SER A 5 -5.51 11.83 9.93
CA SER A 5 -4.26 11.23 10.39
C SER A 5 -4.38 10.61 11.78
N THR A 6 -5.00 11.32 12.74
CA THR A 6 -5.27 10.78 14.08
C THR A 6 -6.17 9.53 14.01
N GLN A 7 -7.14 9.53 13.09
CA GLN A 7 -8.01 8.38 12.91
C GLN A 7 -7.26 7.17 12.30
N MET A 8 -6.41 7.38 11.29
CA MET A 8 -5.56 6.32 10.73
C MET A 8 -4.64 5.72 11.78
N TYR A 9 -4.01 6.57 12.61
CA TYR A 9 -3.13 6.12 13.68
C TYR A 9 -3.88 5.35 14.78
N GLN A 10 -5.14 5.74 15.09
CA GLN A 10 -5.97 4.98 16.01
C GLN A 10 -6.33 3.60 15.46
N TRP A 11 -6.72 3.47 14.19
CA TRP A 11 -6.97 2.17 13.56
C TRP A 11 -5.74 1.27 13.60
N MET A 12 -4.57 1.85 13.40
CA MET A 12 -3.31 1.11 13.52
C MET A 12 -3.10 0.57 14.94
N LYS A 13 -3.32 1.37 15.98
CA LYS A 13 -3.24 0.93 17.38
C LYS A 13 -4.19 -0.22 17.69
N ASP A 14 -5.42 -0.13 17.20
CA ASP A 14 -6.45 -1.14 17.46
C ASP A 14 -6.10 -2.47 16.77
N LEU A 15 -5.46 -2.42 15.60
CA LEU A 15 -5.10 -3.60 14.81
C LEU A 15 -3.72 -4.17 15.14
N PHE A 16 -2.83 -3.39 15.73
CA PHE A 16 -1.45 -3.80 15.97
C PHE A 16 -1.31 -5.09 16.79
N PRO A 17 -2.12 -5.35 17.83
CA PRO A 17 -2.01 -6.58 18.64
C PRO A 17 -2.43 -7.86 17.91
N LEU A 18 -3.11 -7.77 16.77
CA LEU A 18 -3.63 -8.95 16.08
C LEU A 18 -2.49 -9.74 15.42
N CYS A 19 -2.41 -11.03 15.70
CA CYS A 19 -1.51 -11.95 15.03
C CYS A 19 -2.07 -12.33 13.65
N ARG A 20 -1.77 -11.51 12.63
CA ARG A 20 -2.14 -11.81 11.25
C ARG A 20 -1.22 -12.85 10.65
N SER A 21 -1.75 -13.61 9.70
CA SER A 21 -1.03 -14.48 8.80
C SER A 21 -1.78 -14.54 7.46
N ILE A 22 -1.31 -15.33 6.50
CA ILE A 22 -1.99 -15.46 5.20
C ILE A 22 -3.37 -16.11 5.30
N THR A 23 -3.69 -16.77 6.42
CA THR A 23 -5.01 -17.30 6.78
C THR A 23 -5.31 -17.06 8.26
N GLY A 24 -6.46 -17.47 8.73
CA GLY A 24 -6.82 -17.56 10.15
C GLY A 24 -7.48 -16.31 10.73
N GLU A 25 -7.65 -16.30 12.06
CA GLU A 25 -8.47 -15.29 12.75
C GLU A 25 -7.86 -13.89 12.73
N GLY A 26 -6.53 -13.73 12.67
CA GLY A 26 -5.90 -12.42 12.65
C GLY A 26 -6.25 -11.62 11.40
N VAL A 27 -6.17 -12.24 10.21
CA VAL A 27 -6.59 -11.60 8.95
C VAL A 27 -8.11 -11.39 8.92
N ARG A 28 -8.90 -12.38 9.34
CA ARG A 28 -10.36 -12.25 9.44
C ARG A 28 -10.79 -11.12 10.38
N GLY A 29 -10.18 -11.01 11.53
CA GLY A 29 -10.42 -9.94 12.50
C GLY A 29 -10.09 -8.56 11.93
N THR A 30 -8.97 -8.45 11.21
CA THR A 30 -8.56 -7.23 10.52
C THR A 30 -9.56 -6.82 9.44
N LEU A 31 -9.99 -7.75 8.58
CA LEU A 31 -11.00 -7.47 7.55
C LEU A 31 -12.36 -7.10 8.16
N LYS A 32 -12.79 -7.80 9.22
CA LYS A 32 -14.02 -7.44 9.97
C LYS A 32 -13.92 -6.05 10.60
N TYR A 33 -12.75 -5.65 11.09
CA TYR A 33 -12.51 -4.31 11.62
C TYR A 33 -12.69 -3.25 10.52
N PHE A 34 -12.05 -3.44 9.37
CA PHE A 34 -12.21 -2.51 8.24
C PHE A 34 -13.65 -2.49 7.70
N ARG A 35 -14.35 -3.61 7.67
CA ARG A 35 -15.77 -3.64 7.27
C ARG A 35 -16.69 -2.82 8.18
N LYS A 36 -16.36 -2.66 9.47
CA LYS A 36 -17.11 -1.73 10.34
C LYS A 36 -16.92 -0.26 9.94
N ILE A 37 -15.77 0.07 9.35
CA ILE A 37 -15.45 1.42 8.86
C ILE A 37 -15.97 1.63 7.43
N LEU A 38 -15.93 0.59 6.62
CA LEU A 38 -16.30 0.53 5.21
C LEU A 38 -17.41 -0.54 5.02
N PRO A 39 -18.68 -0.21 5.22
CA PRO A 39 -19.77 -1.21 5.18
C PRO A 39 -19.86 -1.99 3.87
N ASP A 40 -19.43 -1.39 2.77
CA ASP A 40 -19.44 -2.01 1.43
C ASP A 40 -18.27 -2.98 1.21
N LEU A 41 -17.37 -3.16 2.18
CA LEU A 41 -16.27 -4.14 2.08
C LEU A 41 -16.82 -5.57 2.09
N VAL A 42 -16.70 -6.23 0.96
CA VAL A 42 -17.04 -7.65 0.81
C VAL A 42 -15.84 -8.50 1.25
N ILE A 43 -16.06 -9.41 2.18
CA ILE A 43 -15.04 -10.38 2.63
C ILE A 43 -15.30 -11.70 1.90
N HIS A 44 -14.33 -12.10 1.09
CA HIS A 44 -14.35 -13.35 0.34
C HIS A 44 -13.67 -14.47 1.12
N GLU A 45 -14.14 -15.69 0.94
CA GLU A 45 -13.58 -16.91 1.50
C GLU A 45 -13.14 -17.83 0.36
N VAL A 46 -11.92 -18.32 0.44
CA VAL A 46 -11.35 -19.23 -0.56
C VAL A 46 -10.85 -20.49 0.12
N PRO A 47 -11.42 -21.65 -0.20
CA PRO A 47 -11.06 -22.91 0.44
C PRO A 47 -9.60 -23.30 0.26
N SER A 48 -9.00 -23.90 1.29
CA SER A 48 -7.72 -24.61 1.21
C SER A 48 -7.73 -25.60 0.04
N GLY A 49 -6.60 -25.76 -0.62
CA GLY A 49 -6.48 -26.62 -1.81
C GLY A 49 -6.93 -25.97 -3.12
N THR A 50 -7.49 -24.75 -3.11
CA THR A 50 -7.83 -24.02 -4.33
C THR A 50 -6.57 -23.71 -5.12
N LYS A 51 -6.54 -24.10 -6.38
CA LYS A 51 -5.42 -23.82 -7.31
C LYS A 51 -5.48 -22.38 -7.81
N ALA A 52 -4.32 -21.74 -7.86
CA ALA A 52 -4.13 -20.39 -8.38
C ALA A 52 -2.83 -20.36 -9.21
N PHE A 53 -2.92 -20.55 -10.52
CA PHE A 53 -1.78 -20.79 -11.42
C PHE A 53 -0.90 -21.95 -10.90
N ASP A 54 0.37 -21.69 -10.55
CA ASP A 54 1.31 -22.69 -10.02
C ASP A 54 1.19 -22.89 -8.49
N TRP A 55 0.33 -22.11 -7.84
CA TRP A 55 0.19 -22.08 -6.38
C TRP A 55 -1.10 -22.75 -5.92
N VAL A 56 -1.12 -23.11 -4.64
CA VAL A 56 -2.30 -23.68 -3.96
C VAL A 56 -2.55 -22.92 -2.67
N VAL A 57 -3.81 -22.60 -2.39
CA VAL A 57 -4.20 -22.00 -1.10
C VAL A 57 -3.88 -23.00 0.02
N PRO A 58 -3.05 -22.63 1.02
CA PRO A 58 -2.65 -23.53 2.08
C PRO A 58 -3.78 -23.84 3.04
N ASP A 59 -3.57 -24.83 3.90
CA ASP A 59 -4.44 -25.08 5.04
C ASP A 59 -4.45 -23.88 6.00
N GLU A 60 -5.57 -23.71 6.69
CA GLU A 60 -5.74 -22.61 7.63
C GLU A 60 -4.94 -22.85 8.90
N TRP A 61 -4.18 -21.84 9.32
CA TRP A 61 -3.44 -21.83 10.56
C TRP A 61 -4.13 -20.97 11.62
N THR A 62 -4.30 -21.54 12.79
CA THR A 62 -4.85 -20.85 13.96
C THR A 62 -3.87 -20.99 15.13
N ILE A 63 -3.62 -19.91 15.85
CA ILE A 63 -2.79 -19.85 17.05
C ILE A 63 -3.60 -19.32 18.23
N ARG A 64 -3.51 -20.00 19.37
CA ARG A 64 -4.16 -19.60 20.62
C ARG A 64 -3.13 -19.09 21.64
N ASP A 65 -2.01 -19.82 21.82
CA ASP A 65 -0.92 -19.41 22.70
C ASP A 65 0.40 -20.06 22.28
N ALA A 66 1.53 -19.44 22.63
CA ALA A 66 2.83 -20.03 22.48
C ALA A 66 3.83 -19.41 23.47
N TYR A 67 4.64 -20.25 24.12
CA TYR A 67 5.64 -19.78 25.05
C TYR A 67 6.77 -20.80 25.27
N ILE A 68 7.87 -20.30 25.80
CA ILE A 68 8.96 -21.11 26.38
C ILE A 68 9.08 -20.74 27.85
N GLU A 69 8.99 -21.69 28.73
CA GLU A 69 9.19 -21.50 30.17
C GLU A 69 10.34 -22.37 30.72
N ASP A 70 11.00 -21.87 31.75
CA ASP A 70 12.05 -22.62 32.46
C ASP A 70 11.45 -23.58 33.50
N GLU A 71 12.31 -24.37 34.15
CA GLU A 71 11.91 -25.36 35.19
C GLU A 71 11.18 -24.74 36.40
N SER A 72 11.27 -23.42 36.58
CA SER A 72 10.51 -22.67 37.61
C SER A 72 9.11 -22.26 37.17
N GLY A 73 8.74 -22.50 35.91
CA GLY A 73 7.49 -22.06 35.33
C GLY A 73 7.52 -20.58 34.88
N LYS A 74 8.70 -19.95 34.82
CA LYS A 74 8.85 -18.59 34.35
C LYS A 74 8.87 -18.57 32.79
N LYS A 75 7.93 -17.90 32.20
CA LYS A 75 7.92 -17.66 30.73
C LYS A 75 9.10 -16.76 30.35
N ILE A 76 10.01 -17.29 29.53
CA ILE A 76 11.18 -16.60 28.96
C ILE A 76 10.83 -15.95 27.64
N VAL A 77 10.04 -16.66 26.84
CA VAL A 77 9.46 -16.16 25.58
C VAL A 77 7.95 -16.33 25.69
N ASP A 78 7.18 -15.30 25.29
CA ASP A 78 5.74 -15.27 25.53
C ASP A 78 5.04 -14.56 24.35
N PHE A 79 4.32 -15.34 23.54
CA PHE A 79 3.54 -14.89 22.40
C PHE A 79 2.51 -13.81 22.77
N GLN A 80 1.93 -13.89 23.97
CA GLN A 80 0.95 -12.90 24.44
C GLN A 80 1.56 -11.52 24.68
N LYS A 81 2.87 -11.44 24.89
CA LYS A 81 3.60 -10.16 25.02
C LYS A 81 4.01 -9.59 23.68
N ASN A 82 4.41 -10.46 22.75
CA ASN A 82 4.75 -10.07 21.38
C ASN A 82 4.51 -11.28 20.46
N ASN A 83 3.56 -11.15 19.53
CA ASN A 83 3.22 -12.24 18.64
C ASN A 83 4.33 -12.58 17.61
N LEU A 84 5.32 -11.70 17.43
CA LEU A 84 6.52 -12.00 16.65
C LEU A 84 7.43 -13.06 17.30
N HIS A 85 7.24 -13.36 18.58
CA HIS A 85 7.97 -14.44 19.23
C HIS A 85 7.70 -15.82 18.62
N LEU A 86 6.62 -15.99 17.88
CA LEU A 86 6.30 -17.25 17.22
C LEU A 86 6.57 -17.14 15.72
N MET A 87 7.29 -18.12 15.16
CA MET A 87 7.36 -18.30 13.71
C MET A 87 5.97 -18.59 13.14
N GLY A 88 5.53 -17.79 12.16
CA GLY A 88 4.22 -17.98 11.52
C GLY A 88 4.09 -19.37 10.88
N TYR A 89 2.92 -20.00 10.99
CA TYR A 89 2.64 -21.38 10.58
C TYR A 89 3.42 -22.45 11.33
N SER A 90 3.83 -22.20 12.57
CA SER A 90 4.39 -23.24 13.44
C SER A 90 3.37 -24.34 13.72
N GLU A 91 3.81 -25.60 13.62
CA GLU A 91 3.05 -26.78 14.07
C GLU A 91 2.87 -26.78 15.60
N PRO A 92 1.86 -27.47 16.15
CA PRO A 92 1.67 -27.59 17.59
C PRO A 92 2.82 -28.36 18.25
N VAL A 93 3.24 -27.90 19.44
CA VAL A 93 4.30 -28.48 20.25
C VAL A 93 3.89 -28.39 21.71
N ASP A 94 4.18 -29.45 22.50
CA ASP A 94 4.07 -29.47 23.95
C ASP A 94 5.12 -30.45 24.50
N GLU A 95 6.37 -29.98 24.65
CA GLU A 95 7.52 -30.83 24.95
C GLU A 95 8.52 -30.16 25.89
N TRP A 96 9.18 -30.97 26.71
CA TRP A 96 10.37 -30.57 27.49
C TRP A 96 11.63 -30.91 26.70
N MET A 97 12.55 -29.98 26.61
CA MET A 97 13.83 -30.18 25.94
C MET A 97 14.95 -29.38 26.60
N ASN A 98 16.18 -29.88 26.49
CA ASN A 98 17.34 -29.13 26.98
C ASN A 98 17.69 -27.94 26.01
N LEU A 99 18.54 -27.03 26.51
CA LEU A 99 18.92 -25.85 25.76
C LEU A 99 19.57 -26.17 24.38
N ASP A 100 20.37 -27.21 24.30
CA ASP A 100 21.08 -27.57 23.07
C ASP A 100 20.09 -28.00 21.98
N GLN A 101 19.06 -28.78 22.37
CA GLN A 101 17.94 -29.14 21.47
C GLN A 101 17.08 -27.93 21.10
N LEU A 102 16.77 -27.08 22.09
CA LEU A 102 15.94 -25.89 21.88
C LEU A 102 16.57 -24.91 20.90
N ASN A 103 17.89 -24.74 20.94
CA ASN A 103 18.63 -23.81 20.04
C ASN A 103 18.44 -24.09 18.55
N GLU A 104 18.08 -25.31 18.14
CA GLU A 104 17.79 -25.64 16.75
C GLU A 104 16.51 -24.94 16.22
N PHE A 105 15.63 -24.51 17.14
CA PHE A 105 14.34 -23.89 16.84
C PHE A 105 14.27 -22.42 17.24
N LEU A 106 15.40 -21.82 17.67
CA LEU A 106 15.47 -20.42 18.05
C LEU A 106 16.09 -19.56 16.97
N TYR A 107 15.47 -18.42 16.71
CA TYR A 107 15.91 -17.47 15.71
C TYR A 107 16.12 -16.08 16.33
N SER A 108 17.27 -15.49 16.12
CA SER A 108 17.62 -14.14 16.58
C SER A 108 18.61 -13.47 15.63
N LEU A 109 18.75 -12.14 15.73
CA LEU A 109 19.59 -11.32 14.87
C LEU A 109 20.77 -10.74 15.65
N PRO A 110 21.98 -11.30 15.54
CA PRO A 110 23.16 -10.75 16.20
C PRO A 110 23.45 -9.29 15.84
N GLU A 111 23.19 -8.90 14.58
CA GLU A 111 23.39 -7.55 14.07
C GLU A 111 22.37 -6.53 14.57
N GLN A 112 21.24 -7.01 15.13
CA GLN A 112 20.20 -6.19 15.78
C GLN A 112 19.80 -6.83 17.11
N PRO A 113 20.62 -6.73 18.16
CA PRO A 113 20.50 -7.55 19.37
C PRO A 113 19.19 -7.39 20.13
N SER A 114 18.53 -6.24 20.08
CA SER A 114 17.24 -5.97 20.74
C SER A 114 16.01 -6.34 19.89
N ALA A 115 16.19 -6.64 18.61
CA ALA A 115 15.10 -6.95 17.69
C ALA A 115 14.68 -8.43 17.81
N VAL A 116 13.36 -8.66 17.79
CA VAL A 116 12.77 -9.99 17.54
C VAL A 116 12.51 -10.10 16.04
N PRO A 117 13.12 -11.06 15.32
CA PRO A 117 12.92 -11.19 13.88
C PRO A 117 11.52 -11.71 13.54
N TYR A 118 11.06 -11.42 12.32
CA TYR A 118 9.87 -12.00 11.74
C TYR A 118 10.24 -13.17 10.84
N ILE A 119 9.71 -14.37 11.11
CA ILE A 119 9.93 -15.59 10.33
C ILE A 119 8.59 -16.30 10.09
N THR A 120 8.47 -16.96 8.94
CA THR A 120 7.29 -17.75 8.57
C THR A 120 7.66 -19.11 7.96
N SER A 121 6.69 -20.03 7.94
CA SER A 121 6.85 -21.37 7.40
C SER A 121 5.59 -21.84 6.63
N TYR A 122 5.11 -21.07 5.65
CA TYR A 122 3.80 -21.29 5.02
C TYR A 122 3.60 -22.63 4.32
N TYR A 123 4.66 -23.23 3.76
CA TYR A 123 4.58 -24.45 2.96
C TYR A 123 5.49 -25.58 3.45
N LYS A 124 6.07 -25.40 4.66
CA LYS A 124 6.92 -26.42 5.29
C LYS A 124 6.42 -26.70 6.70
N LYS A 125 6.25 -27.98 7.00
CA LYS A 125 5.92 -28.46 8.35
C LYS A 125 7.13 -28.27 9.26
N ARG A 126 7.10 -27.27 10.10
CA ARG A 126 8.12 -26.96 11.11
C ARG A 126 7.55 -25.98 12.14
N TRP A 127 8.29 -25.78 13.21
CA TRP A 127 7.99 -24.79 14.22
C TRP A 127 9.24 -24.03 14.65
N GLY A 128 9.09 -22.95 15.40
CA GLY A 128 10.20 -22.21 15.96
C GLY A 128 9.78 -20.97 16.71
N PHE A 129 10.71 -20.47 17.51
CA PHE A 129 10.53 -19.22 18.24
C PHE A 129 11.55 -18.18 17.80
N CYS A 130 11.10 -16.92 17.78
CA CYS A 130 11.91 -15.76 17.52
C CYS A 130 12.10 -14.98 18.82
N LEU A 131 13.32 -14.55 19.10
CA LEU A 131 13.63 -13.78 20.29
C LEU A 131 14.74 -12.78 20.00
N SER A 132 14.88 -11.75 20.83
CA SER A 132 16.02 -10.86 20.70
C SER A 132 17.33 -11.62 20.95
N TYR A 133 18.41 -11.23 20.31
CA TYR A 133 19.71 -11.85 20.52
C TYR A 133 20.17 -11.69 21.97
N GLU A 134 19.82 -10.59 22.63
CA GLU A 134 20.03 -10.38 24.07
C GLU A 134 19.30 -11.42 24.91
N GLN A 135 18.04 -11.75 24.60
CA GLN A 135 17.31 -12.83 25.28
C GLN A 135 17.97 -14.18 25.00
N HIS A 136 18.38 -14.43 23.77
CA HIS A 136 19.03 -15.68 23.36
C HIS A 136 20.32 -15.93 24.15
N LEU A 137 21.19 -14.93 24.26
CA LEU A 137 22.45 -15.04 25.03
C LEU A 137 22.23 -15.22 26.52
N ASN A 138 21.09 -14.81 27.06
CA ASN A 138 20.76 -14.95 28.50
C ASN A 138 20.10 -16.28 28.87
N LEU A 139 19.87 -17.18 27.90
CA LEU A 139 19.37 -18.53 28.17
C LEU A 139 20.41 -19.34 28.94
N LYS A 140 20.00 -20.00 30.02
CA LYS A 140 20.86 -20.78 30.87
C LYS A 140 20.78 -22.25 30.51
N LYS A 141 21.84 -23.02 30.78
CA LYS A 141 21.77 -24.51 30.72
C LYS A 141 20.66 -25.00 31.63
N GLY A 142 19.81 -25.86 31.13
CA GLY A 142 18.64 -26.42 31.83
C GLY A 142 17.64 -26.98 30.84
N ASN A 143 16.49 -27.40 31.34
CA ASN A 143 15.37 -27.84 30.52
C ASN A 143 14.33 -26.73 30.41
N TYR A 144 13.67 -26.71 29.29
CA TYR A 144 12.64 -25.75 28.95
C TYR A 144 11.38 -26.46 28.48
N HIS A 145 10.24 -26.04 28.98
CA HIS A 145 8.94 -26.44 28.46
C HIS A 145 8.57 -25.54 27.29
N VAL A 146 8.38 -26.14 26.14
CA VAL A 146 8.06 -25.46 24.87
C VAL A 146 6.63 -25.78 24.53
N VAL A 147 5.78 -24.76 24.45
CA VAL A 147 4.37 -24.93 24.16
C VAL A 147 4.00 -24.03 22.93
N ILE A 148 3.38 -24.64 21.94
CA ILE A 148 2.73 -23.96 20.81
C ILE A 148 1.33 -24.57 20.67
N ASP A 149 0.31 -23.84 21.12
CA ASP A 149 -1.09 -24.23 20.96
C ASP A 149 -1.63 -23.68 19.64
N SER A 150 -1.23 -24.34 18.56
CA SER A 150 -1.65 -24.04 17.21
C SER A 150 -2.43 -25.19 16.57
N GLU A 151 -3.10 -24.89 15.47
CA GLU A 151 -3.82 -25.86 14.65
C GLU A 151 -3.65 -25.53 13.18
N ILE A 152 -3.31 -26.51 12.35
CA ILE A 152 -3.27 -26.43 10.90
C ILE A 152 -4.29 -27.42 10.35
N LYS A 153 -5.34 -26.91 9.69
CA LYS A 153 -6.40 -27.75 9.11
C LYS A 153 -6.99 -27.14 7.85
N THR A 154 -7.68 -27.95 7.09
CA THR A 154 -8.50 -27.47 5.98
C THR A 154 -9.46 -26.37 6.46
N GLY A 155 -9.42 -25.24 5.79
CA GLY A 155 -10.18 -24.05 6.14
C GLY A 155 -10.28 -23.07 4.97
N VAL A 156 -10.16 -21.78 5.22
CA VAL A 156 -10.29 -20.75 4.19
C VAL A 156 -9.21 -19.66 4.30
N MET A 157 -8.80 -19.14 3.15
CA MET A 157 -8.07 -17.87 3.05
C MET A 157 -9.08 -16.75 2.80
N ASN A 158 -8.94 -15.63 3.51
CA ASN A 158 -9.83 -14.50 3.38
C ASN A 158 -9.14 -13.31 2.71
N TYR A 159 -9.91 -12.58 1.88
CA TYR A 159 -9.52 -11.26 1.38
C TYR A 159 -10.73 -10.32 1.35
N GLY A 160 -10.47 -9.01 1.36
CA GLY A 160 -11.49 -7.99 1.26
C GLY A 160 -11.47 -7.31 -0.10
N GLU A 161 -12.65 -6.95 -0.63
CA GLU A 161 -12.80 -6.22 -1.89
C GLU A 161 -13.83 -5.12 -1.76
N ILE A 162 -13.56 -3.95 -2.34
CA ILE A 162 -14.52 -2.88 -2.56
C ILE A 162 -14.44 -2.44 -4.02
N ILE A 163 -15.58 -2.26 -4.65
CA ILE A 163 -15.70 -1.67 -5.98
C ILE A 163 -16.52 -0.39 -5.85
N ILE A 164 -15.91 0.75 -6.18
CA ILE A 164 -16.58 2.06 -6.24
C ILE A 164 -16.81 2.37 -7.72
N PRO A 165 -18.06 2.34 -8.20
CA PRO A 165 -18.34 2.54 -9.61
C PRO A 165 -18.09 4.00 -10.04
N GLY A 166 -17.49 4.17 -11.20
CA GLY A 166 -17.37 5.43 -11.91
C GLY A 166 -18.22 5.44 -13.19
N LYS A 167 -18.08 6.50 -13.98
CA LYS A 167 -18.76 6.64 -15.28
C LYS A 167 -18.22 5.67 -16.32
N SER A 168 -16.93 5.37 -16.24
CA SER A 168 -16.21 4.47 -17.14
C SER A 168 -16.08 3.08 -16.53
N SER A 169 -16.08 2.04 -17.38
CA SER A 169 -15.68 0.69 -17.03
C SER A 169 -14.17 0.50 -16.88
N LYS A 170 -13.38 1.53 -17.23
CA LYS A 170 -11.94 1.53 -16.96
C LYS A 170 -11.71 1.67 -15.46
N GLU A 171 -10.70 0.93 -14.96
CA GLU A 171 -10.48 0.80 -13.53
C GLU A 171 -9.14 1.36 -13.08
N VAL A 172 -9.14 1.98 -11.91
CA VAL A 172 -7.95 2.24 -11.10
C VAL A 172 -7.89 1.18 -10.00
N PHE A 173 -6.79 0.42 -9.97
CA PHE A 173 -6.61 -0.71 -9.09
C PHE A 173 -5.75 -0.34 -7.88
N LEU A 174 -6.26 -0.55 -6.68
CA LEU A 174 -5.53 -0.31 -5.43
C LEU A 174 -5.42 -1.61 -4.64
N SER A 175 -4.21 -2.00 -4.30
CA SER A 175 -3.93 -3.20 -3.53
C SER A 175 -3.17 -2.88 -2.26
N THR A 176 -3.53 -3.53 -1.16
CA THR A 176 -2.78 -3.52 0.10
C THR A 176 -2.87 -4.89 0.77
N TYR A 177 -1.82 -5.31 1.45
CA TYR A 177 -1.84 -6.62 2.10
C TYR A 177 -2.19 -6.55 3.59
N VAL A 178 -2.68 -7.67 4.14
CA VAL A 178 -3.18 -7.82 5.51
C VAL A 178 -2.81 -9.19 6.08
N CYS A 179 -1.52 -9.53 6.13
CA CYS A 179 -1.07 -10.87 6.48
C CYS A 179 0.16 -10.97 7.42
N HIS A 180 0.76 -9.84 7.80
CA HIS A 180 1.87 -9.87 8.74
C HIS A 180 1.40 -9.60 10.17
N PRO A 181 1.99 -10.23 11.18
CA PRO A 181 1.71 -9.95 12.59
C PRO A 181 2.12 -8.52 12.97
N SER A 182 2.27 -8.20 14.22
CA SER A 182 2.52 -6.86 14.77
C SER A 182 3.70 -6.12 14.15
N MET A 183 3.49 -5.55 12.96
CA MET A 183 4.38 -4.63 12.27
C MET A 183 3.59 -3.39 11.83
N ALA A 184 4.15 -2.20 12.02
CA ALA A 184 3.42 -0.95 11.83
C ALA A 184 3.59 -0.38 10.42
N ASN A 185 4.82 -0.11 9.99
CA ASN A 185 5.06 0.49 8.68
C ASN A 185 4.91 -0.53 7.54
N ASN A 186 5.50 -1.72 7.71
CA ASN A 186 5.42 -2.78 6.71
C ASN A 186 3.97 -3.24 6.49
N GLU A 187 3.25 -3.53 7.57
CA GLU A 187 1.92 -4.16 7.48
C GLU A 187 0.77 -3.18 7.52
N LEU A 188 0.65 -2.38 8.61
CA LEU A 188 -0.58 -1.65 8.89
C LEU A 188 -0.68 -0.30 8.19
N SER A 189 0.44 0.32 7.83
CA SER A 189 0.40 1.64 7.19
C SER A 189 -0.36 1.62 5.86
N GLY A 190 -0.16 0.58 5.04
CA GLY A 190 -0.88 0.38 3.78
C GLY A 190 -2.40 0.29 3.97
N PRO A 191 -2.91 -0.68 4.74
CA PRO A 191 -4.34 -0.86 4.95
C PRO A 191 -5.06 0.34 5.55
N VAL A 192 -4.46 1.05 6.53
CA VAL A 192 -5.12 2.22 7.14
C VAL A 192 -5.16 3.42 6.19
N VAL A 193 -4.10 3.64 5.40
CA VAL A 193 -4.08 4.68 4.34
C VAL A 193 -5.09 4.32 3.25
N THR A 194 -5.12 3.07 2.80
CA THR A 194 -6.10 2.59 1.81
C THR A 194 -7.53 2.80 2.31
N THR A 195 -7.81 2.48 3.58
CA THR A 195 -9.13 2.71 4.20
C THR A 195 -9.52 4.19 4.20
N ALA A 196 -8.58 5.09 4.48
CA ALA A 196 -8.81 6.53 4.40
C ALA A 196 -9.06 7.00 2.95
N ILE A 197 -8.35 6.44 1.97
CA ILE A 197 -8.55 6.69 0.53
C ILE A 197 -9.95 6.22 0.11
N VAL A 198 -10.38 5.02 0.50
CA VAL A 198 -11.73 4.52 0.19
C VAL A 198 -12.80 5.45 0.76
N LYS A 199 -12.66 5.89 2.02
CA LYS A 199 -13.61 6.86 2.62
C LYS A 199 -13.66 8.17 1.84
N TRP A 200 -12.52 8.66 1.40
CA TRP A 200 -12.46 9.87 0.58
C TRP A 200 -13.13 9.63 -0.79
N LEU A 201 -12.78 8.56 -1.51
CA LEU A 201 -13.39 8.23 -2.81
C LEU A 201 -14.90 8.09 -2.70
N SER A 202 -15.41 7.38 -1.68
CA SER A 202 -16.86 7.22 -1.44
C SER A 202 -17.59 8.54 -1.12
N SER A 203 -16.85 9.59 -0.75
CA SER A 203 -17.43 10.93 -0.53
C SER A 203 -17.51 11.78 -1.79
N LEU A 204 -16.85 11.36 -2.87
CA LEU A 204 -16.85 12.05 -4.15
C LEU A 204 -18.08 11.68 -4.98
N LYS A 205 -18.51 12.62 -5.80
CA LYS A 205 -19.55 12.42 -6.81
C LYS A 205 -18.91 12.41 -8.19
N ASP A 206 -19.52 11.69 -9.10
CA ASP A 206 -19.17 11.76 -10.52
C ASP A 206 -17.73 11.30 -10.85
N LEU A 207 -17.21 10.28 -10.16
CA LEU A 207 -15.92 9.66 -10.50
C LEU A 207 -15.89 9.25 -11.98
N GLU A 208 -14.79 9.53 -12.65
CA GLU A 208 -14.60 9.15 -14.06
C GLU A 208 -14.36 7.64 -14.19
N TYR A 209 -13.49 7.10 -13.33
CA TYR A 209 -13.08 5.70 -13.36
C TYR A 209 -13.72 4.90 -12.23
N THR A 210 -13.90 3.61 -12.48
CA THR A 210 -14.25 2.65 -11.41
C THR A 210 -13.00 2.35 -10.58
N TYR A 211 -13.14 2.31 -9.27
CA TYR A 211 -12.06 1.95 -8.34
C TYR A 211 -12.28 0.54 -7.82
N ARG A 212 -11.28 -0.30 -8.03
CA ARG A 212 -11.21 -1.66 -7.47
C ARG A 212 -10.15 -1.70 -6.41
N ILE A 213 -10.54 -1.93 -5.17
CA ILE A 213 -9.68 -1.89 -3.99
C ILE A 213 -9.69 -3.24 -3.31
N ILE A 214 -8.50 -3.82 -3.05
CA ILE A 214 -8.38 -5.12 -2.38
C ILE A 214 -7.47 -5.04 -1.15
N TYR A 215 -7.88 -5.79 -0.11
CA TYR A 215 -7.13 -6.09 1.11
C TYR A 215 -6.84 -7.57 1.11
N ILE A 216 -5.58 -7.98 0.94
CA ILE A 216 -5.27 -9.33 0.49
C ILE A 216 -4.05 -9.89 1.25
N PRO A 217 -3.96 -11.20 1.51
CA PRO A 217 -2.70 -11.80 1.93
C PRO A 217 -1.64 -11.64 0.84
N GLU A 218 -0.45 -11.13 1.21
CA GLU A 218 0.64 -10.91 0.26
C GLU A 218 1.01 -12.18 -0.50
N THR A 219 1.39 -12.05 -1.76
CA THR A 219 1.84 -13.11 -2.67
C THR A 219 0.71 -14.08 -3.02
N ILE A 220 0.35 -15.01 -2.15
CA ILE A 220 -0.66 -16.04 -2.46
C ILE A 220 -2.04 -15.44 -2.73
N GLY A 221 -2.40 -14.38 -2.01
CA GLY A 221 -3.65 -13.67 -2.22
C GLY A 221 -3.68 -12.95 -3.56
N SER A 222 -2.63 -12.20 -3.91
CA SER A 222 -2.55 -11.49 -5.20
C SER A 222 -2.53 -12.46 -6.38
N ILE A 223 -1.80 -13.59 -6.27
CA ILE A 223 -1.79 -14.66 -7.27
C ILE A 223 -3.18 -15.27 -7.41
N LEU A 224 -3.86 -15.57 -6.30
CA LEU A 224 -5.23 -16.08 -6.32
C LEU A 224 -6.20 -15.08 -6.96
N TYR A 225 -6.11 -13.81 -6.58
CA TYR A 225 -6.96 -12.77 -7.13
C TYR A 225 -6.79 -12.65 -8.66
N LEU A 226 -5.53 -12.62 -9.11
CA LEU A 226 -5.20 -12.65 -10.53
C LEU A 226 -5.75 -13.88 -11.24
N SER A 227 -5.64 -15.06 -10.63
CA SER A 227 -6.14 -16.31 -11.26
C SER A 227 -7.65 -16.29 -11.51
N LYS A 228 -8.41 -15.52 -10.72
CA LYS A 228 -9.87 -15.38 -10.84
C LYS A 228 -10.31 -14.24 -11.74
N HIS A 229 -9.51 -13.16 -11.81
CA HIS A 229 -9.95 -11.88 -12.39
C HIS A 229 -9.06 -11.39 -13.53
N PHE A 230 -8.08 -12.18 -13.97
CA PHE A 230 -7.03 -11.77 -14.91
C PHE A 230 -7.59 -11.07 -16.17
N GLU A 231 -8.48 -11.73 -16.90
CA GLU A 231 -9.02 -11.22 -18.17
C GLU A 231 -9.74 -9.85 -17.97
N HIS A 232 -10.48 -9.73 -16.89
CA HIS A 232 -11.17 -8.48 -16.55
C HIS A 232 -10.16 -7.36 -16.23
N LEU A 233 -9.18 -7.66 -15.38
CA LEU A 233 -8.16 -6.70 -14.97
C LEU A 233 -7.31 -6.23 -16.14
N LYS A 234 -6.85 -7.19 -16.97
CA LYS A 234 -6.04 -6.90 -18.18
C LYS A 234 -6.76 -5.97 -19.15
N LYS A 235 -8.08 -6.14 -19.28
CA LYS A 235 -8.90 -5.32 -20.18
C LYS A 235 -9.20 -3.92 -19.63
N ASN A 236 -9.40 -3.80 -18.32
CA ASN A 236 -10.03 -2.62 -17.74
C ASN A 236 -9.08 -1.77 -16.89
N VAL A 237 -8.05 -2.34 -16.24
CA VAL A 237 -7.13 -1.58 -15.40
C VAL A 237 -6.23 -0.70 -16.26
N ILE A 238 -6.31 0.62 -16.04
CA ILE A 238 -5.50 1.63 -16.74
C ILE A 238 -4.37 2.19 -15.89
N ALA A 239 -4.51 2.11 -14.58
CA ALA A 239 -3.52 2.52 -13.60
C ALA A 239 -3.78 1.82 -12.27
N GLY A 240 -2.78 1.76 -11.40
CA GLY A 240 -2.98 1.27 -10.06
C GLY A 240 -1.74 1.41 -9.17
N PHE A 241 -1.97 1.18 -7.88
CA PHE A 241 -0.93 1.31 -6.87
C PHE A 241 -0.96 0.14 -5.89
N ASN A 242 0.23 -0.42 -5.61
CA ASN A 242 0.45 -1.25 -4.45
C ASN A 242 0.75 -0.33 -3.26
N ILE A 243 -0.05 -0.37 -2.20
CA ILE A 243 0.00 0.57 -1.08
C ILE A 243 0.53 -0.15 0.15
N THR A 244 1.78 0.11 0.48
CA THR A 244 2.53 -0.49 1.58
C THR A 244 3.64 0.44 2.06
N CYS A 245 4.19 0.22 3.26
CA CYS A 245 5.34 0.97 3.81
C CYS A 245 5.18 2.49 3.68
N ILE A 246 4.03 3.02 4.08
CA ILE A 246 3.61 4.39 3.74
C ILE A 246 3.35 5.29 4.96
N GLY A 247 3.85 4.91 6.15
CA GLY A 247 3.51 5.54 7.41
C GLY A 247 4.63 6.26 8.16
N ASP A 248 5.90 6.07 7.82
CA ASP A 248 7.04 6.76 8.46
C ASP A 248 7.29 8.17 7.88
N GLU A 249 8.27 8.91 8.44
CA GLU A 249 8.58 10.28 7.99
C GLU A 249 9.93 10.45 7.28
N ARG A 250 10.69 9.37 7.06
CA ARG A 250 12.10 9.46 6.61
C ARG A 250 12.26 9.97 5.19
N CYS A 251 11.46 9.43 4.26
CA CYS A 251 11.55 9.81 2.85
C CYS A 251 10.23 9.51 2.13
N TYR A 252 10.15 9.88 0.85
CA TYR A 252 9.26 9.27 -0.11
C TYR A 252 10.04 8.38 -1.06
N SER A 253 9.41 7.33 -1.55
CA SER A 253 10.02 6.37 -2.45
C SER A 253 9.07 6.00 -3.59
N TYR A 254 9.65 5.77 -4.75
CA TYR A 254 8.96 5.29 -5.93
C TYR A 254 9.63 4.01 -6.43
N LEU A 255 8.80 3.00 -6.67
CA LEU A 255 9.18 1.78 -7.36
C LEU A 255 8.30 1.64 -8.60
N PRO A 256 8.92 1.52 -9.81
CA PRO A 256 8.18 1.50 -11.07
C PRO A 256 7.36 0.23 -11.26
N SER A 257 6.38 0.30 -12.18
CA SER A 257 5.87 -0.89 -12.86
C SER A 257 7.00 -1.58 -13.64
N ARG A 258 6.77 -2.81 -14.13
CA ARG A 258 7.76 -3.50 -14.98
C ARG A 258 8.04 -2.75 -16.29
N ASP A 259 7.05 -2.09 -16.84
CA ASP A 259 7.15 -1.25 -18.02
C ASP A 259 7.96 0.03 -17.74
N GLY A 260 7.70 0.69 -16.61
CA GLY A 260 8.37 1.92 -16.18
C GLY A 260 7.86 3.21 -16.82
N ASP A 261 6.92 3.13 -17.77
CA ASP A 261 6.34 4.30 -18.48
C ASP A 261 4.80 4.29 -18.50
N THR A 262 4.17 3.51 -17.62
CA THR A 262 2.71 3.47 -17.50
C THR A 262 2.14 4.77 -16.94
N LEU A 263 0.82 4.93 -16.99
CA LEU A 263 0.15 6.08 -16.36
C LEU A 263 0.46 6.17 -14.87
N SER A 264 0.52 5.02 -14.16
CA SER A 264 0.90 4.97 -12.75
C SER A 264 2.31 5.47 -12.50
N ASP A 265 3.25 5.15 -13.39
CA ASP A 265 4.65 5.61 -13.30
C ASP A 265 4.73 7.13 -13.49
N LYS A 266 4.13 7.65 -14.55
CA LYS A 266 4.10 9.08 -14.87
C LYS A 266 3.50 9.91 -13.74
N VAL A 267 2.36 9.44 -13.23
CA VAL A 267 1.66 10.09 -12.11
C VAL A 267 2.48 10.04 -10.83
N SER A 268 3.07 8.89 -10.50
CA SER A 268 3.91 8.74 -9.30
C SER A 268 5.10 9.70 -9.33
N LEU A 269 5.82 9.75 -10.45
CA LEU A 269 6.98 10.62 -10.62
C LEU A 269 6.60 12.09 -10.52
N HIS A 270 5.49 12.49 -11.17
CA HIS A 270 4.98 13.86 -11.10
C HIS A 270 4.62 14.27 -9.67
N VAL A 271 3.82 13.44 -8.99
CA VAL A 271 3.37 13.74 -7.62
C VAL A 271 4.54 13.82 -6.66
N LEU A 272 5.48 12.88 -6.72
CA LEU A 272 6.63 12.87 -5.82
C LEU A 272 7.60 14.02 -6.11
N LYS A 273 7.91 14.31 -7.37
CA LYS A 273 8.73 15.47 -7.77
C LYS A 273 8.25 16.78 -7.13
N HIS A 274 6.92 16.97 -7.08
CA HIS A 274 6.30 18.17 -6.54
C HIS A 274 5.89 18.07 -5.06
N THR A 275 6.16 16.92 -4.40
CA THR A 275 5.90 16.72 -2.97
C THR A 275 7.21 16.78 -2.16
N ASP A 276 8.25 16.10 -2.64
CA ASP A 276 9.58 16.06 -2.06
C ASP A 276 10.60 15.83 -3.18
N ALA A 277 11.35 16.85 -3.53
CA ALA A 277 12.32 16.79 -4.61
C ALA A 277 13.44 15.74 -4.39
N ASN A 278 13.63 15.29 -3.14
CA ASN A 278 14.66 14.32 -2.76
C ASN A 278 14.10 12.90 -2.61
N PHE A 279 12.91 12.61 -3.16
CA PHE A 279 12.36 11.26 -3.08
C PHE A 279 13.28 10.22 -3.72
N LEU A 280 13.29 9.00 -3.17
CA LEU A 280 14.12 7.90 -3.64
C LEU A 280 13.46 7.20 -4.83
N ARG A 281 14.27 6.86 -5.83
CA ARG A 281 13.84 6.11 -7.01
C ARG A 281 14.50 4.75 -7.03
N TYR A 282 13.70 3.70 -7.07
CA TYR A 282 14.15 2.33 -7.17
C TYR A 282 14.00 1.81 -8.59
N LYS A 283 14.64 0.69 -8.88
CA LYS A 283 14.51 -0.02 -10.16
C LYS A 283 13.48 -1.13 -10.03
N TRP A 284 12.88 -1.57 -11.12
CA TRP A 284 12.02 -2.74 -11.11
C TRP A 284 12.68 -3.98 -10.49
N THR A 285 13.98 -4.13 -10.62
CA THR A 285 14.75 -5.23 -10.00
C THR A 285 14.74 -5.21 -8.48
N ASP A 286 14.40 -4.07 -7.86
CA ASP A 286 14.33 -3.88 -6.41
C ASP A 286 12.93 -4.19 -5.84
N ARG A 287 12.02 -4.74 -6.68
CA ARG A 287 10.68 -5.17 -6.29
C ARG A 287 10.73 -6.28 -5.24
N GLY A 288 9.73 -6.33 -4.37
CA GLY A 288 9.70 -7.34 -3.30
C GLY A 288 8.30 -7.63 -2.73
N SER A 289 7.29 -6.86 -3.13
CA SER A 289 5.90 -7.01 -2.66
C SER A 289 4.95 -7.46 -3.80
N ASP A 290 3.66 -7.20 -3.68
CA ASP A 290 2.63 -7.69 -4.61
C ASP A 290 2.72 -7.12 -6.02
N GLU A 291 3.39 -5.96 -6.23
CA GLU A 291 3.65 -5.45 -7.58
C GLU A 291 4.37 -6.46 -8.46
N ARG A 292 5.20 -7.34 -7.88
CA ARG A 292 5.89 -8.43 -8.61
C ARG A 292 4.91 -9.44 -9.22
N GLN A 293 3.72 -9.57 -8.65
CA GLN A 293 2.66 -10.45 -9.18
C GLN A 293 1.83 -9.71 -10.23
N TYR A 294 1.41 -8.47 -9.91
CA TYR A 294 0.59 -7.66 -10.83
C TYR A 294 1.32 -7.29 -12.11
N CYS A 295 2.62 -7.06 -12.05
CA CYS A 295 3.45 -6.74 -13.21
C CYS A 295 4.25 -7.93 -13.73
N ALA A 296 3.95 -9.18 -13.32
CA ALA A 296 4.63 -10.37 -13.81
C ALA A 296 4.49 -10.50 -15.34
N PRO A 297 5.46 -11.17 -16.02
CA PRO A 297 5.36 -11.41 -17.46
C PRO A 297 4.05 -12.09 -17.85
N GLY A 298 3.33 -11.51 -18.82
CA GLY A 298 2.02 -11.97 -19.26
C GLY A 298 0.84 -11.37 -18.49
N ILE A 299 1.01 -11.00 -17.23
CA ILE A 299 0.04 -10.22 -16.44
C ILE A 299 0.12 -8.75 -16.86
N ASP A 300 1.28 -8.11 -16.66
CA ASP A 300 1.60 -6.77 -17.14
C ASP A 300 0.55 -5.70 -16.82
N LEU A 301 0.03 -5.69 -15.59
CA LEU A 301 -0.83 -4.61 -15.14
C LEU A 301 0.02 -3.35 -14.85
N PRO A 302 -0.53 -2.15 -15.10
CA PRO A 302 0.17 -0.88 -14.91
C PRO A 302 0.18 -0.46 -13.43
N ILE A 303 0.89 -1.21 -12.59
CA ILE A 303 0.91 -1.00 -11.13
C ILE A 303 2.27 -0.47 -10.72
N ALA A 304 2.30 0.72 -10.11
CA ALA A 304 3.47 1.32 -9.48
C ALA A 304 3.31 1.33 -7.95
N THR A 305 4.38 1.65 -7.23
CA THR A 305 4.34 1.75 -5.78
C THR A 305 4.87 3.11 -5.32
N ILE A 306 4.04 3.85 -4.57
CA ILE A 306 4.43 5.05 -3.83
C ILE A 306 4.52 4.66 -2.36
N MET A 307 5.70 4.82 -1.77
CA MET A 307 5.98 4.47 -0.37
C MET A 307 6.59 5.67 0.38
N ARG A 308 6.72 5.49 1.69
CA ARG A 308 7.70 6.21 2.49
C ARG A 308 9.01 5.42 2.43
N SER A 309 9.58 4.94 3.53
CA SER A 309 10.73 4.05 3.47
C SER A 309 10.37 2.72 2.81
N LYS A 310 11.11 2.35 1.77
CA LYS A 310 10.85 1.12 1.02
C LYS A 310 11.12 -0.13 1.88
N TYR A 311 10.26 -1.15 1.76
CA TYR A 311 10.50 -2.47 2.33
C TYR A 311 11.90 -3.01 1.98
N GLY A 312 12.52 -3.72 2.90
CA GLY A 312 13.87 -4.27 2.75
C GLY A 312 15.00 -3.25 2.89
N GLU A 313 14.71 -1.93 3.02
CA GLU A 313 15.74 -0.88 3.08
C GLU A 313 15.85 -0.22 4.45
N TYR A 314 14.76 -0.10 5.21
CA TYR A 314 14.84 0.50 6.54
C TYR A 314 15.24 -0.53 7.60
N PRO A 315 16.01 -0.14 8.62
CA PRO A 315 16.62 -1.09 9.57
C PRO A 315 15.61 -1.91 10.37
N GLU A 316 14.43 -1.39 10.65
CA GLU A 316 13.38 -2.03 11.43
C GLU A 316 12.56 -3.07 10.65
N TYR A 317 12.75 -3.12 9.33
CA TYR A 317 12.00 -4.01 8.44
C TYR A 317 12.04 -5.46 8.92
N HIS A 318 10.88 -6.12 8.94
CA HIS A 318 10.70 -7.52 9.33
C HIS A 318 11.25 -7.83 10.74
N SER A 319 11.05 -6.92 11.68
CA SER A 319 11.40 -7.12 13.08
C SER A 319 10.42 -6.40 14.03
N SER A 320 10.54 -6.69 15.34
CA SER A 320 9.76 -6.02 16.40
C SER A 320 10.07 -4.51 16.53
N LEU A 321 11.09 -4.03 15.85
CA LEU A 321 11.42 -2.59 15.80
C LEU A 321 10.50 -1.84 14.83
N ASP A 322 9.86 -2.52 13.88
CA ASP A 322 8.77 -1.95 13.05
C ASP A 322 7.48 -1.87 13.87
N ASN A 323 7.47 -1.00 14.85
CA ASN A 323 6.39 -0.82 15.80
C ASN A 323 5.72 0.55 15.68
N LEU A 324 4.75 0.83 16.54
CA LEU A 324 3.97 2.05 16.54
C LEU A 324 4.79 3.35 16.75
N ASN A 325 6.04 3.26 17.24
CA ASN A 325 6.91 4.44 17.36
C ASN A 325 7.56 4.84 16.03
N LEU A 326 7.68 3.91 15.08
CA LEU A 326 8.23 4.18 13.75
C LEU A 326 7.24 4.97 12.88
N VAL A 327 5.95 4.68 13.00
CA VAL A 327 4.88 5.31 12.23
C VAL A 327 4.30 6.48 13.00
N THR A 328 4.03 7.59 12.30
CA THR A 328 3.47 8.80 12.90
C THR A 328 2.21 9.25 12.19
N GLU A 329 1.39 10.06 12.87
CA GLU A 329 0.23 10.70 12.23
C GLU A 329 0.63 11.51 11.00
N LYS A 330 1.78 12.21 11.07
CA LYS A 330 2.31 13.03 9.96
C LYS A 330 2.82 12.15 8.81
N GLY A 331 3.47 11.03 9.11
CA GLY A 331 3.88 10.04 8.11
C GLY A 331 2.69 9.49 7.34
N LEU A 332 1.65 9.01 8.06
CA LEU A 332 0.40 8.52 7.49
C LEU A 332 -0.33 9.59 6.66
N GLU A 333 -0.39 10.84 7.15
CA GLU A 333 -0.98 11.95 6.40
C GLU A 333 -0.20 12.23 5.10
N GLY A 334 1.13 12.16 5.15
CA GLY A 334 1.98 12.31 3.98
C GLY A 334 1.71 11.22 2.93
N GLY A 335 1.66 9.97 3.35
CA GLY A 335 1.29 8.84 2.49
C GLY A 335 -0.10 8.98 1.88
N PHE A 336 -1.10 9.28 2.72
CA PHE A 336 -2.47 9.56 2.27
C PHE A 336 -2.52 10.68 1.22
N LYS A 337 -1.83 11.79 1.46
CA LYS A 337 -1.80 12.94 0.52
C LYS A 337 -1.14 12.56 -0.81
N ALA A 338 -0.07 11.75 -0.79
CA ALA A 338 0.60 11.32 -2.01
C ALA A 338 -0.32 10.45 -2.88
N ILE A 339 -0.93 9.41 -2.30
CA ILE A 339 -1.89 8.55 -3.03
C ILE A 339 -3.12 9.34 -3.48
N LYS A 340 -3.69 10.18 -2.63
CA LYS A 340 -4.82 11.04 -2.98
C LYS A 340 -4.50 11.95 -4.18
N ARG A 341 -3.31 12.59 -4.21
CA ARG A 341 -2.86 13.40 -5.34
C ARG A 341 -2.72 12.57 -6.60
N ALA A 342 -2.13 11.37 -6.49
CA ALA A 342 -1.97 10.46 -7.63
C ALA A 342 -3.34 10.11 -8.25
N ILE A 343 -4.30 9.75 -7.42
CA ILE A 343 -5.68 9.47 -7.86
C ILE A 343 -6.32 10.72 -8.48
N SER A 344 -6.18 11.90 -7.85
CA SER A 344 -6.75 13.14 -8.40
C SER A 344 -6.15 13.51 -9.77
N VAL A 345 -4.85 13.26 -9.96
CA VAL A 345 -4.22 13.44 -11.29
C VAL A 345 -4.83 12.49 -12.32
N ILE A 346 -5.03 11.21 -11.99
CA ILE A 346 -5.65 10.24 -12.89
C ILE A 346 -7.08 10.67 -13.27
N GLU A 347 -7.89 11.08 -12.30
CA GLU A 347 -9.29 11.50 -12.50
C GLU A 347 -9.40 12.73 -13.43
N GLU A 348 -8.51 13.69 -13.25
CA GLU A 348 -8.61 15.00 -13.91
C GLU A 348 -7.71 15.14 -15.15
N ASN A 349 -6.96 14.09 -15.49
CA ASN A 349 -6.04 14.11 -16.64
C ASN A 349 -6.81 13.90 -17.95
N LYS A 350 -7.09 14.99 -18.64
CA LYS A 350 -7.84 15.04 -19.90
C LYS A 350 -7.01 15.73 -20.99
N PHE A 351 -7.45 15.57 -22.22
CA PHE A 351 -6.95 16.34 -23.36
C PHE A 351 -7.78 17.60 -23.55
N TYR A 352 -7.12 18.71 -23.87
CA TYR A 352 -7.76 19.99 -24.06
C TYR A 352 -7.35 20.62 -25.39
N LYS A 353 -8.32 21.27 -26.07
CA LYS A 353 -8.08 22.00 -27.30
C LYS A 353 -8.45 23.46 -27.13
N SER A 354 -7.58 24.36 -27.59
CA SER A 354 -7.87 25.80 -27.67
C SER A 354 -9.01 26.07 -28.66
N MET A 355 -9.95 26.90 -28.25
CA MET A 355 -11.08 27.35 -29.07
C MET A 355 -10.78 28.63 -29.83
N MET A 356 -9.58 29.20 -29.63
CA MET A 356 -9.14 30.44 -30.27
C MET A 356 -7.89 30.20 -31.10
N LEU A 357 -7.83 30.82 -32.25
CA LEU A 357 -6.59 30.98 -33.01
C LEU A 357 -5.76 32.10 -32.37
N CYS A 358 -4.46 31.91 -32.29
CA CYS A 358 -3.51 32.76 -31.58
C CYS A 358 -3.83 32.93 -30.10
N GLU A 359 -3.12 33.81 -29.44
CA GLU A 359 -3.34 34.09 -28.02
C GLU A 359 -4.68 34.83 -27.79
N PRO A 360 -5.52 34.33 -26.83
CA PRO A 360 -6.78 35.00 -26.56
C PRO A 360 -6.55 36.34 -25.84
N GLN A 361 -7.39 37.34 -26.16
CA GLN A 361 -7.39 38.61 -25.44
C GLN A 361 -7.96 38.42 -24.01
N LEU A 362 -7.09 38.08 -23.05
CA LEU A 362 -7.45 37.79 -21.67
C LEU A 362 -8.07 39.01 -20.97
N GLY A 363 -7.62 40.24 -21.31
CA GLY A 363 -8.09 41.48 -20.68
C GLY A 363 -9.59 41.71 -20.83
N LYS A 364 -10.18 41.50 -22.01
CA LYS A 364 -11.62 41.68 -22.25
C LYS A 364 -12.50 40.67 -21.49
N ARG A 365 -11.88 39.61 -20.98
CA ARG A 365 -12.52 38.52 -20.18
C ARG A 365 -12.28 38.67 -18.70
N GLY A 366 -11.60 39.73 -18.25
CA GLY A 366 -11.24 39.89 -16.86
C GLY A 366 -10.27 38.81 -16.31
N LEU A 367 -9.51 38.20 -17.23
CA LEU A 367 -8.52 37.17 -16.90
C LEU A 367 -7.12 37.73 -16.59
N TYR A 368 -6.90 39.00 -16.88
CA TYR A 368 -5.74 39.73 -16.41
C TYR A 368 -6.02 40.32 -15.03
N PRO A 369 -5.11 40.15 -14.06
CA PRO A 369 -5.24 40.79 -12.76
C PRO A 369 -5.13 42.32 -12.91
N THR A 370 -5.97 43.04 -12.19
CA THR A 370 -6.00 44.51 -12.18
C THR A 370 -4.69 45.10 -11.57
N LEU A 371 -4.03 44.38 -10.70
CA LEU A 371 -2.75 44.75 -10.12
C LEU A 371 -1.63 43.86 -10.66
N SER A 372 -0.63 44.51 -11.28
CA SER A 372 0.56 43.82 -11.78
C SER A 372 1.57 43.61 -10.62
N THR A 373 1.42 42.47 -9.92
CA THR A 373 2.40 42.02 -8.93
C THR A 373 3.23 40.87 -9.48
N LYS A 374 4.36 40.54 -8.84
CA LYS A 374 5.20 39.38 -9.22
C LYS A 374 4.41 38.07 -9.24
N ASN A 375 3.48 37.86 -8.32
CA ASN A 375 2.67 36.66 -8.23
C ASN A 375 1.59 36.59 -9.32
N THR A 376 0.92 37.70 -9.62
CA THR A 376 -0.09 37.78 -10.68
C THR A 376 0.51 37.60 -12.06
N ARG A 377 1.74 38.10 -12.28
CA ARG A 377 2.48 37.87 -13.54
C ARG A 377 2.77 36.37 -13.74
N LYS A 378 3.24 35.68 -12.71
CA LYS A 378 3.50 34.23 -12.79
C LYS A 378 2.24 33.41 -13.09
N GLN A 379 1.08 33.80 -12.52
CA GLN A 379 -0.18 33.11 -12.80
C GLN A 379 -0.62 33.26 -14.27
N VAL A 380 -0.50 34.48 -14.82
CA VAL A 380 -0.78 34.72 -16.24
C VAL A 380 0.18 33.97 -17.14
N GLU A 381 1.48 33.96 -16.79
CA GLU A 381 2.49 33.21 -17.52
C GLU A 381 2.20 31.70 -17.53
N THR A 382 1.83 31.12 -16.39
CA THR A 382 1.42 29.70 -16.31
C THR A 382 0.20 29.42 -17.16
N MET A 383 -0.82 30.31 -17.15
CA MET A 383 -2.02 30.18 -17.98
C MET A 383 -1.69 30.22 -19.46
N MET A 384 -0.84 31.16 -19.89
CA MET A 384 -0.45 31.30 -21.30
C MET A 384 0.42 30.13 -21.77
N ASN A 385 1.38 29.72 -20.96
CA ASN A 385 2.20 28.53 -21.24
C ASN A 385 1.33 27.26 -21.38
N MET A 386 0.33 27.09 -20.51
CA MET A 386 -0.61 25.95 -20.60
C MET A 386 -1.44 26.04 -21.92
N LEU A 387 -1.99 27.20 -22.25
CA LEU A 387 -2.78 27.42 -23.47
C LEU A 387 -2.01 27.07 -24.75
N THR A 388 -0.71 27.38 -24.79
CA THR A 388 0.17 27.07 -25.91
C THR A 388 0.19 25.59 -26.27
N TYR A 389 0.00 24.72 -25.29
CA TYR A 389 0.02 23.27 -25.47
C TYR A 389 -1.38 22.64 -25.54
N CYS A 390 -2.46 23.42 -25.39
CA CYS A 390 -3.83 22.93 -25.53
C CYS A 390 -4.20 22.79 -27.04
N ASP A 391 -3.56 21.84 -27.71
CA ASP A 391 -3.84 21.52 -29.13
C ASP A 391 -4.60 20.19 -29.32
N GLY A 392 -4.81 19.47 -28.19
CA GLY A 392 -5.45 18.15 -28.16
C GLY A 392 -4.50 16.96 -28.38
N THR A 393 -3.21 17.21 -28.63
CA THR A 393 -2.23 16.13 -28.91
C THR A 393 -1.61 15.53 -27.66
N ILE A 394 -1.54 16.30 -26.56
CA ILE A 394 -1.02 15.88 -25.24
C ILE A 394 -2.03 16.18 -24.15
N ASN A 395 -1.99 15.39 -23.08
CA ASN A 395 -2.89 15.52 -21.95
C ASN A 395 -2.39 16.56 -20.92
N LEU A 396 -3.21 16.89 -19.93
CA LEU A 396 -2.88 17.93 -18.95
C LEU A 396 -1.67 17.58 -18.08
N LEU A 397 -1.41 16.29 -17.80
CA LEU A 397 -0.22 15.85 -17.06
C LEU A 397 1.05 16.10 -17.88
N GLU A 398 1.02 15.77 -19.17
CA GLU A 398 2.13 16.05 -20.08
C GLU A 398 2.39 17.56 -20.21
N ILE A 399 1.33 18.37 -20.27
CA ILE A 399 1.45 19.84 -20.23
C ILE A 399 2.10 20.28 -18.92
N ALA A 400 1.67 19.73 -17.76
CA ALA A 400 2.22 20.06 -16.45
C ALA A 400 3.74 19.77 -16.37
N GLU A 401 4.18 18.64 -16.94
CA GLU A 401 5.60 18.30 -17.03
C GLU A 401 6.37 19.27 -17.94
N LEU A 402 5.84 19.60 -19.11
CA LEU A 402 6.49 20.52 -20.05
C LEU A 402 6.70 21.92 -19.48
N ILE A 403 5.74 22.43 -18.71
CA ILE A 403 5.85 23.78 -18.11
C ILE A 403 6.40 23.76 -16.69
N ASP A 404 6.82 22.61 -16.20
CA ASP A 404 7.38 22.37 -14.85
C ASP A 404 6.50 22.96 -13.73
N LYS A 405 5.23 22.54 -13.70
CA LYS A 405 4.24 22.96 -12.71
C LYS A 405 3.52 21.78 -12.10
N PRO A 406 3.19 21.83 -10.79
CA PRO A 406 2.34 20.82 -10.20
C PRO A 406 0.99 20.75 -10.91
N PHE A 407 0.57 19.55 -11.28
CA PHE A 407 -0.72 19.31 -11.97
C PHE A 407 -1.91 19.99 -11.27
N TRP A 408 -1.97 19.90 -9.96
CA TRP A 408 -3.06 20.48 -9.15
C TRP A 408 -3.10 22.02 -9.16
N GLU A 409 -2.05 22.70 -9.62
CA GLU A 409 -2.07 24.14 -9.88
C GLU A 409 -2.71 24.46 -11.23
N LEU A 410 -2.67 23.53 -12.18
CA LEU A 410 -3.26 23.72 -13.52
C LEU A 410 -4.77 23.49 -13.52
N VAL A 411 -5.29 22.61 -12.66
CA VAL A 411 -6.72 22.28 -12.60
C VAL A 411 -7.62 23.52 -12.41
N PRO A 412 -7.39 24.42 -11.46
CA PRO A 412 -8.17 25.65 -11.35
C PRO A 412 -8.06 26.55 -12.57
N ILE A 413 -6.89 26.56 -13.23
CA ILE A 413 -6.66 27.37 -14.44
C ILE A 413 -7.47 26.83 -15.61
N ILE A 414 -7.38 25.51 -15.87
CA ILE A 414 -8.11 24.87 -16.97
C ILE A 414 -9.62 25.02 -16.78
N ASN A 415 -10.13 24.85 -15.57
CA ASN A 415 -11.55 25.04 -15.25
C ASN A 415 -11.99 26.48 -15.49
N LYS A 416 -11.14 27.47 -15.19
CA LYS A 416 -11.40 28.88 -15.50
C LYS A 416 -11.43 29.11 -16.99
N LEU A 417 -10.49 28.56 -17.75
CA LEU A 417 -10.45 28.69 -19.22
C LEU A 417 -11.67 28.02 -19.88
N LYS A 418 -12.10 26.85 -19.39
CA LYS A 418 -13.35 26.19 -19.82
C LYS A 418 -14.58 27.11 -19.63
N LYS A 419 -14.68 27.73 -18.44
CA LYS A 419 -15.80 28.67 -18.14
C LYS A 419 -15.87 29.85 -19.09
N PHE A 420 -14.74 30.31 -19.62
CA PHE A 420 -14.67 31.40 -20.60
C PHE A 420 -14.62 30.91 -22.04
N GLU A 421 -14.91 29.62 -22.28
CA GLU A 421 -14.93 29.01 -23.63
C GLU A 421 -13.62 29.20 -24.43
N LEU A 422 -12.49 29.27 -23.70
CA LEU A 422 -11.16 29.39 -24.31
C LEU A 422 -10.55 28.03 -24.62
N VAL A 423 -10.95 26.99 -23.90
CA VAL A 423 -10.58 25.59 -24.14
C VAL A 423 -11.81 24.70 -24.05
N SER A 424 -11.80 23.61 -24.78
CA SER A 424 -12.76 22.51 -24.64
C SER A 424 -12.03 21.21 -24.38
N GLU A 425 -12.65 20.32 -23.61
CA GLU A 425 -12.20 18.93 -23.47
C GLU A 425 -12.41 18.20 -24.80
N CYS A 426 -11.48 17.36 -25.19
CA CYS A 426 -11.52 16.56 -26.41
C CYS A 426 -10.94 15.17 -26.21
N ASN A 427 -11.12 14.29 -27.18
CA ASN A 427 -10.32 13.07 -27.27
C ASN A 427 -8.91 13.41 -27.79
N SER A 428 -7.95 12.50 -27.52
CA SER A 428 -6.61 12.65 -28.10
C SER A 428 -6.67 12.80 -29.62
N ILE A 429 -6.00 13.83 -30.13
CA ILE A 429 -5.87 14.11 -31.58
C ILE A 429 -4.48 13.60 -31.97
N SER A 430 -4.41 12.61 -32.85
CA SER A 430 -3.14 12.21 -33.46
C SER A 430 -2.58 13.36 -34.31
N LYS A 431 -1.29 13.64 -34.18
CA LYS A 431 -0.56 14.58 -35.03
C LYS A 431 -0.55 14.13 -36.48
#